data_ef566b1ae2d3a928da7753fdbf16c94a
#
_entry.id   ef566b1ae2d3a928da7753fdbf16c94a
#
_cell.length_a   1.000
_cell.length_b   1.000
_cell.length_c   1.000
_cell.angle_alpha   90.00
_cell.angle_beta   90.00
_cell.angle_gamma   90.00
#
_symmetry.space_group_name_H-M   'P 1'
#
loop_
_entity.id
_entity.type
_entity.pdbx_description
1 polymer ?
#
loop_
_entity_poly.entity_id
_entity_poly.type
_entity_poly.pdbx_seq_one_letter_code
_entity_poly.pdbx_strand_id
1 'polypeptide(L)'
;MTAGERYPVVVTVGTDHHPFPRLVGWVHRWAAAHPDVRVLLQLGTTEAPEPLASVHAVDLLPHQDLVAAMAEADVVIAQGGPGGIMDARSVGRQPIAVPRRGDLGEHVDDHQVRFTAWMAQRGLVHLATDEAALLLELDAGLADPARLRIPPDGGAIDDTITAFRAVVEPLLAARRRNR
;
A
#
# COMPACT_ATOMS: atom_id res chain seq x y z
N MET A 1 -11.12 -16.11 4.71
CA MET A 1 -10.37 -16.65 3.54
C MET A 1 -10.42 -18.17 3.58
N THR A 2 -10.80 -18.81 2.49
CA THR A 2 -10.69 -20.28 2.37
C THR A 2 -9.21 -20.65 2.22
N ALA A 3 -8.73 -21.62 3.00
CA ALA A 3 -7.35 -22.10 2.94
C ALA A 3 -7.03 -22.59 1.51
N GLY A 4 -6.03 -22.00 0.86
CA GLY A 4 -5.58 -22.36 -0.50
C GLY A 4 -5.87 -21.34 -1.61
N GLU A 5 -6.46 -20.21 -1.30
CA GLU A 5 -6.81 -19.19 -2.30
C GLU A 5 -5.69 -18.15 -2.45
N ARG A 6 -4.89 -18.24 -3.55
CA ARG A 6 -3.84 -17.27 -3.86
C ARG A 6 -4.42 -16.09 -4.66
N TYR A 7 -4.00 -14.89 -4.31
CA TYR A 7 -4.30 -13.64 -5.02
C TYR A 7 -2.99 -13.06 -5.61
N PRO A 8 -2.81 -13.12 -6.94
CA PRO A 8 -1.65 -12.51 -7.58
C PRO A 8 -1.51 -11.03 -7.27
N VAL A 9 -2.63 -10.32 -7.09
CA VAL A 9 -2.66 -8.90 -6.74
C VAL A 9 -3.34 -8.72 -5.38
N VAL A 10 -2.64 -8.04 -4.46
CA VAL A 10 -3.19 -7.65 -3.15
C VAL A 10 -3.16 -6.14 -3.04
N VAL A 11 -4.31 -5.55 -2.73
CA VAL A 11 -4.49 -4.10 -2.61
C VAL A 11 -4.98 -3.75 -1.22
N THR A 12 -4.35 -2.78 -0.56
CA THR A 12 -4.83 -2.25 0.71
C THR A 12 -4.92 -0.72 0.67
N VAL A 13 -6.06 -0.19 1.05
CA VAL A 13 -6.25 1.26 1.25
C VAL A 13 -5.98 1.68 2.69
N GLY A 14 -5.56 0.73 3.54
CA GLY A 14 -5.28 0.97 4.97
C GLY A 14 -6.54 1.02 5.82
N THR A 15 -6.39 1.53 7.05
CA THR A 15 -7.44 1.60 8.07
C THR A 15 -7.86 3.04 8.41
N ASP A 16 -7.43 4.02 7.61
CA ASP A 16 -7.80 5.42 7.77
C ASP A 16 -9.31 5.61 7.55
N HIS A 17 -9.89 6.57 8.28
CA HIS A 17 -11.32 6.88 8.17
C HIS A 17 -11.69 7.66 6.90
N HIS A 18 -10.71 8.20 6.17
CA HIS A 18 -10.97 8.83 4.89
C HIS A 18 -11.10 7.74 3.80
N PRO A 19 -12.16 7.76 2.98
CA PRO A 19 -12.27 6.84 1.86
C PRO A 19 -11.22 7.12 0.79
N PHE A 20 -10.91 6.09 -0.02
CA PHE A 20 -9.93 6.21 -1.11
C PHE A 20 -10.52 5.71 -2.45
N PRO A 21 -11.62 6.31 -2.92
CA PRO A 21 -12.35 5.83 -4.10
C PRO A 21 -11.50 5.90 -5.37
N ARG A 22 -10.54 6.81 -5.47
CA ARG A 22 -9.63 6.94 -6.61
C ARG A 22 -8.83 5.67 -6.82
N LEU A 23 -8.14 5.16 -5.80
CA LEU A 23 -7.35 3.92 -5.91
C LEU A 23 -8.26 2.73 -6.18
N VAL A 24 -9.36 2.59 -5.44
CA VAL A 24 -10.33 1.51 -5.63
C VAL A 24 -10.89 1.51 -7.05
N GLY A 25 -11.25 2.69 -7.59
CA GLY A 25 -11.75 2.83 -8.95
C GLY A 25 -10.71 2.45 -10.04
N TRP A 26 -9.44 2.82 -9.85
CA TRP A 26 -8.37 2.43 -10.77
C TRP A 26 -8.18 0.91 -10.82
N VAL A 27 -8.08 0.29 -9.63
CA VAL A 27 -7.94 -1.18 -9.52
C VAL A 27 -9.16 -1.90 -10.09
N HIS A 28 -10.35 -1.40 -9.82
CA HIS A 28 -11.60 -2.00 -10.33
C HIS A 28 -11.68 -1.97 -11.85
N ARG A 29 -11.36 -0.82 -12.49
CA ARG A 29 -11.33 -0.73 -13.97
C ARG A 29 -10.29 -1.67 -14.57
N TRP A 30 -9.13 -1.76 -13.95
CA TRP A 30 -8.09 -2.68 -14.39
C TRP A 30 -8.56 -4.15 -14.27
N ALA A 31 -9.14 -4.54 -13.13
CA ALA A 31 -9.62 -5.90 -12.88
C ALA A 31 -10.75 -6.30 -13.86
N ALA A 32 -11.63 -5.37 -14.23
CA ALA A 32 -12.66 -5.61 -15.24
C ALA A 32 -12.07 -5.93 -16.62
N ALA A 33 -10.90 -5.38 -16.94
CA ALA A 33 -10.18 -5.69 -18.19
C ALA A 33 -9.31 -6.96 -18.09
N HIS A 34 -9.07 -7.49 -16.87
CA HIS A 34 -8.24 -8.65 -16.59
C HIS A 34 -8.99 -9.70 -15.75
N PRO A 35 -10.09 -10.28 -16.26
CA PRO A 35 -10.97 -11.16 -15.48
C PRO A 35 -10.29 -12.45 -15.00
N ASP A 36 -9.18 -12.84 -15.61
CA ASP A 36 -8.42 -14.04 -15.26
C ASP A 36 -7.44 -13.80 -14.09
N VAL A 37 -7.23 -12.55 -13.67
CA VAL A 37 -6.33 -12.20 -12.56
C VAL A 37 -7.14 -11.95 -11.29
N ARG A 38 -6.87 -12.74 -10.26
CA ARG A 38 -7.56 -12.61 -8.98
C ARG A 38 -6.95 -11.48 -8.15
N VAL A 39 -7.81 -10.63 -7.61
CA VAL A 39 -7.45 -9.48 -6.78
C VAL A 39 -8.07 -9.61 -5.40
N LEU A 40 -7.27 -9.48 -4.35
CA LEU A 40 -7.74 -9.23 -2.99
C LEU A 40 -7.71 -7.72 -2.74
N LEU A 41 -8.85 -7.13 -2.42
CA LEU A 41 -9.00 -5.68 -2.24
C LEU A 41 -9.53 -5.36 -0.84
N GLN A 42 -8.66 -4.85 0.04
CA GLN A 42 -9.07 -4.33 1.34
C GLN A 42 -9.46 -2.85 1.20
N LEU A 43 -10.73 -2.57 1.48
CA LEU A 43 -11.41 -1.28 1.21
C LEU A 43 -11.30 -0.25 2.35
N GLY A 44 -11.02 -0.69 3.60
CA GLY A 44 -11.13 0.19 4.77
C GLY A 44 -12.54 0.75 4.89
N THR A 45 -12.66 2.07 4.85
CA THR A 45 -13.94 2.80 4.87
C THR A 45 -14.44 3.20 3.48
N THR A 46 -13.75 2.75 2.42
CA THR A 46 -14.14 3.05 1.03
C THR A 46 -15.32 2.17 0.62
N GLU A 47 -16.30 2.77 -0.03
CA GLU A 47 -17.44 2.04 -0.58
C GLU A 47 -16.98 0.98 -1.59
N ALA A 48 -17.57 -0.22 -1.49
CA ALA A 48 -17.27 -1.31 -2.40
C ALA A 48 -17.74 -0.97 -3.82
N PRO A 49 -16.93 -1.20 -4.85
CA PRO A 49 -17.35 -1.04 -6.23
C PRO A 49 -18.31 -2.16 -6.65
N GLU A 50 -18.88 -2.05 -7.85
CA GLU A 50 -19.69 -3.12 -8.43
C GLU A 50 -18.93 -4.46 -8.40
N PRO A 51 -19.59 -5.57 -8.01
CA PRO A 51 -18.92 -6.85 -7.86
C PRO A 51 -18.32 -7.36 -9.19
N LEU A 52 -17.06 -7.83 -9.12
CA LEU A 52 -16.40 -8.58 -10.20
C LEU A 52 -16.02 -9.97 -9.69
N ALA A 53 -16.20 -11.01 -10.48
CA ALA A 53 -15.89 -12.39 -10.08
C ALA A 53 -14.40 -12.59 -9.73
N SER A 54 -13.51 -11.80 -10.34
CA SER A 54 -12.07 -11.81 -10.09
C SER A 54 -11.65 -11.01 -8.84
N VAL A 55 -12.53 -10.19 -8.24
CA VAL A 55 -12.21 -9.33 -7.12
C VAL A 55 -12.87 -9.81 -5.84
N HIS A 56 -12.04 -10.17 -4.86
CA HIS A 56 -12.48 -10.42 -3.50
C HIS A 56 -12.30 -9.13 -2.67
N ALA A 57 -13.38 -8.37 -2.55
CA ALA A 57 -13.40 -7.13 -1.80
C ALA A 57 -13.83 -7.39 -0.34
N VAL A 58 -13.09 -6.83 0.61
CA VAL A 58 -13.38 -6.91 2.05
C VAL A 58 -13.12 -5.56 2.70
N ASP A 59 -13.89 -5.23 3.74
CA ASP A 59 -13.66 -3.97 4.47
C ASP A 59 -12.32 -4.02 5.19
N LEU A 60 -12.11 -5.01 6.05
CA LEU A 60 -10.88 -5.20 6.81
C LEU A 60 -10.56 -6.69 6.95
N LEU A 61 -9.27 -7.01 6.86
CA LEU A 61 -8.72 -8.31 7.22
C LEU A 61 -8.01 -8.23 8.58
N PRO A 62 -7.97 -9.34 9.34
CA PRO A 62 -6.99 -9.47 10.40
C PRO A 62 -5.58 -9.20 9.85
N HIS A 63 -4.75 -8.46 10.60
CA HIS A 63 -3.42 -8.05 10.13
C HIS A 63 -2.56 -9.22 9.64
N GLN A 64 -2.54 -10.34 10.39
CA GLN A 64 -1.81 -11.54 10.00
C GLN A 64 -2.28 -12.13 8.66
N ASP A 65 -3.58 -12.07 8.36
CA ASP A 65 -4.14 -12.59 7.11
C ASP A 65 -3.79 -11.69 5.92
N LEU A 66 -3.80 -10.37 6.13
CA LEU A 66 -3.35 -9.40 5.12
C LEU A 66 -1.86 -9.60 4.79
N VAL A 67 -1.01 -9.72 5.82
CA VAL A 67 0.43 -9.94 5.65
C VAL A 67 0.71 -11.29 4.97
N ALA A 68 -0.02 -12.34 5.33
CA ALA A 68 0.08 -13.65 4.67
C ALA A 68 -0.31 -13.57 3.19
N ALA A 69 -1.39 -12.85 2.86
CA ALA A 69 -1.79 -12.63 1.47
C ALA A 69 -0.73 -11.84 0.68
N MET A 70 -0.14 -10.80 1.28
CA MET A 70 0.96 -10.05 0.68
C MET A 70 2.19 -10.93 0.41
N ALA A 71 2.51 -11.86 1.31
CA ALA A 71 3.64 -12.78 1.15
C ALA A 71 3.50 -13.70 -0.08
N GLU A 72 2.29 -14.05 -0.46
CA GLU A 72 1.98 -14.92 -1.61
C GLU A 72 1.72 -14.14 -2.91
N ALA A 73 1.48 -12.84 -2.83
CA ALA A 73 1.16 -12.00 -3.98
C ALA A 73 2.36 -11.84 -4.93
N ASP A 74 2.09 -11.61 -6.20
CA ASP A 74 3.08 -11.15 -7.18
C ASP A 74 3.23 -9.63 -7.11
N VAL A 75 2.12 -8.92 -6.94
CA VAL A 75 2.05 -7.46 -6.83
C VAL A 75 1.29 -7.06 -5.58
N VAL A 76 1.88 -6.17 -4.78
CA VAL A 76 1.21 -5.52 -3.66
C VAL A 76 1.05 -4.04 -3.96
N ILE A 77 -0.19 -3.54 -3.87
CA ILE A 77 -0.51 -2.12 -3.99
C ILE A 77 -0.94 -1.62 -2.61
N ALA A 78 -0.27 -0.59 -2.12
CA ALA A 78 -0.57 0.00 -0.82
C ALA A 78 -0.86 1.50 -0.95
N GLN A 79 -1.77 2.00 -0.12
CA GLN A 79 -1.89 3.43 0.10
C GLN A 79 -0.55 4.00 0.64
N GLY A 80 -0.31 5.30 0.49
CA GLY A 80 0.97 5.93 0.82
C GLY A 80 1.33 6.03 2.31
N GLY A 81 0.62 5.31 3.19
CA GLY A 81 0.93 5.26 4.61
C GLY A 81 2.02 4.23 4.95
N PRO A 82 2.78 4.45 6.04
CA PRO A 82 3.91 3.59 6.39
C PRO A 82 3.50 2.15 6.72
N GLY A 83 2.34 1.92 7.34
CA GLY A 83 1.92 0.59 7.79
C GLY A 83 1.89 -0.43 6.65
N GLY A 84 1.05 -0.25 5.64
CA GLY A 84 0.93 -1.19 4.52
C GLY A 84 2.21 -1.32 3.68
N ILE A 85 3.01 -0.25 3.56
CA ILE A 85 4.31 -0.29 2.89
C ILE A 85 5.27 -1.19 3.67
N MET A 86 5.37 -1.01 4.98
CA MET A 86 6.28 -1.80 5.83
C MET A 86 5.83 -3.25 5.94
N ASP A 87 4.52 -3.51 6.02
CA ASP A 87 3.96 -4.87 6.01
C ASP A 87 4.37 -5.63 4.73
N ALA A 88 4.20 -5.01 3.56
CA ALA A 88 4.62 -5.61 2.28
C ALA A 88 6.12 -5.89 2.26
N ARG A 89 6.94 -4.93 2.70
CA ARG A 89 8.40 -5.07 2.71
C ARG A 89 8.87 -6.15 3.68
N SER A 90 8.22 -6.29 4.84
CA SER A 90 8.55 -7.31 5.85
C SER A 90 8.43 -8.74 5.32
N VAL A 91 7.61 -8.95 4.30
CA VAL A 91 7.42 -10.24 3.62
C VAL A 91 8.12 -10.32 2.26
N GLY A 92 9.08 -9.42 2.00
CA GLY A 92 9.92 -9.46 0.80
C GLY A 92 9.22 -8.95 -0.45
N ARG A 93 8.23 -8.05 -0.32
CA ARG A 93 7.55 -7.39 -1.45
C ARG A 93 7.87 -5.91 -1.47
N GLN A 94 8.33 -5.41 -2.61
CA GLN A 94 8.42 -3.97 -2.86
C GLN A 94 7.08 -3.49 -3.39
N PRO A 95 6.30 -2.71 -2.60
CA PRO A 95 4.95 -2.36 -3.01
C PRO A 95 4.92 -1.24 -4.03
N ILE A 96 3.85 -1.21 -4.83
CA ILE A 96 3.45 -0.02 -5.57
C ILE A 96 2.68 0.86 -4.59
N ALA A 97 3.20 2.05 -4.32
CA ALA A 97 2.59 2.98 -3.37
C ALA A 97 1.79 4.07 -4.10
N VAL A 98 0.53 4.22 -3.71
CA VAL A 98 -0.36 5.27 -4.23
C VAL A 98 -0.69 6.22 -3.07
N PRO A 99 -0.15 7.46 -3.05
CA PRO A 99 -0.39 8.37 -1.94
C PRO A 99 -1.82 8.94 -1.99
N ARG A 100 -2.43 9.08 -0.81
CA ARG A 100 -3.61 9.91 -0.61
C ARG A 100 -3.24 11.37 -0.76
N ARG A 101 -4.15 12.19 -1.29
CA ARG A 101 -3.95 13.60 -1.57
C ARG A 101 -4.92 14.44 -0.76
N GLY A 102 -4.40 15.44 -0.06
CA GLY A 102 -5.21 16.37 0.74
C GLY A 102 -6.13 17.25 -0.14
N ASP A 103 -5.65 17.68 -1.31
CA ASP A 103 -6.43 18.48 -2.26
C ASP A 103 -7.63 17.74 -2.89
N LEU A 104 -7.63 16.40 -2.80
CA LEU A 104 -8.74 15.55 -3.24
C LEU A 104 -9.63 15.09 -2.06
N GLY A 105 -9.38 15.57 -0.84
CA GLY A 105 -10.13 15.17 0.36
C GLY A 105 -9.87 13.73 0.81
N GLU A 106 -8.80 13.11 0.32
CA GLU A 106 -8.44 11.72 0.64
C GLU A 106 -7.66 11.61 1.97
N HIS A 107 -7.17 12.74 2.48
CA HIS A 107 -6.48 12.89 3.77
C HIS A 107 -6.50 14.35 4.23
N VAL A 108 -6.13 14.59 5.50
CA VAL A 108 -6.07 15.95 6.09
C VAL A 108 -4.95 16.81 5.51
N ASP A 109 -3.91 16.21 4.94
CA ASP A 109 -2.74 16.89 4.34
C ASP A 109 -2.01 15.99 3.33
N ASP A 110 -0.89 16.48 2.78
CA ASP A 110 -0.07 15.80 1.76
C ASP A 110 1.15 15.07 2.35
N HIS A 111 1.12 14.64 3.63
CA HIS A 111 2.26 13.93 4.21
C HIS A 111 2.56 12.60 3.48
N GLN A 112 1.52 11.90 2.99
CA GLN A 112 1.71 10.66 2.21
C GLN A 112 2.39 10.93 0.87
N VAL A 113 2.07 12.04 0.20
CA VAL A 113 2.73 12.44 -1.05
C VAL A 113 4.23 12.66 -0.82
N ARG A 114 4.58 13.41 0.24
CA ARG A 114 5.99 13.65 0.61
C ARG A 114 6.71 12.37 1.03
N PHE A 115 6.05 11.56 1.85
CA PHE A 115 6.62 10.31 2.36
C PHE A 115 6.89 9.30 1.24
N THR A 116 5.92 9.06 0.34
CA THR A 116 6.10 8.11 -0.76
C THR A 116 7.12 8.59 -1.79
N ALA A 117 7.20 9.89 -2.06
CA ALA A 117 8.26 10.46 -2.90
C ALA A 117 9.66 10.22 -2.28
N TRP A 118 9.79 10.41 -0.98
CA TRP A 118 11.03 10.11 -0.25
C TRP A 118 11.40 8.61 -0.31
N MET A 119 10.40 7.72 -0.15
CA MET A 119 10.60 6.26 -0.26
C MET A 119 11.01 5.85 -1.68
N ALA A 120 10.35 6.42 -2.69
CA ALA A 120 10.64 6.11 -4.10
C ALA A 120 12.05 6.54 -4.52
N GLN A 121 12.50 7.73 -4.09
CA GLN A 121 13.87 8.20 -4.35
C GLN A 121 14.95 7.26 -3.80
N ARG A 122 14.62 6.43 -2.82
CA ARG A 122 15.50 5.42 -2.19
C ARG A 122 15.28 4.02 -2.74
N GLY A 123 14.42 3.86 -3.75
CA GLY A 123 14.12 2.55 -4.31
C GLY A 123 13.38 1.63 -3.33
N LEU A 124 12.64 2.20 -2.36
CA LEU A 124 11.94 1.43 -1.34
C LEU A 124 10.50 1.08 -1.73
N VAL A 125 9.92 1.81 -2.68
CA VAL A 125 8.61 1.58 -3.28
C VAL A 125 8.64 1.94 -4.76
N HIS A 126 7.71 1.40 -5.53
CA HIS A 126 7.32 1.93 -6.83
C HIS A 126 6.22 2.97 -6.61
N LEU A 127 6.42 4.21 -7.05
CA LEU A 127 5.47 5.29 -6.80
C LEU A 127 4.53 5.46 -7.99
N ALA A 128 3.22 5.36 -7.74
CA ALA A 128 2.19 5.67 -8.72
C ALA A 128 1.38 6.89 -8.25
N THR A 129 1.49 8.01 -8.96
CA THR A 129 0.78 9.26 -8.65
C THR A 129 -0.50 9.43 -9.45
N ASP A 130 -0.66 8.66 -10.51
CA ASP A 130 -1.83 8.64 -11.40
C ASP A 130 -2.14 7.20 -11.86
N GLU A 131 -3.28 7.05 -12.54
CA GLU A 131 -3.77 5.75 -13.00
C GLU A 131 -2.80 5.11 -14.00
N ALA A 132 -2.29 5.85 -14.95
CA ALA A 132 -1.41 5.31 -15.99
C ALA A 132 -0.12 4.73 -15.38
N ALA A 133 0.47 5.44 -14.41
CA ALA A 133 1.63 4.96 -13.67
C ALA A 133 1.31 3.69 -12.87
N LEU A 134 0.14 3.62 -12.21
CA LEU A 134 -0.28 2.42 -11.49
C LEU A 134 -0.42 1.23 -12.43
N LEU A 135 -1.15 1.39 -13.56
CA LEU A 135 -1.39 0.30 -14.49
C LEU A 135 -0.09 -0.21 -15.12
N LEU A 136 0.81 0.69 -15.48
CA LEU A 136 2.13 0.33 -16.02
C LEU A 136 2.94 -0.53 -15.04
N GLU A 137 3.00 -0.12 -13.76
CA GLU A 137 3.75 -0.87 -12.73
C GLU A 137 3.06 -2.20 -12.38
N LEU A 138 1.74 -2.23 -12.37
CA LEU A 138 0.95 -3.43 -12.09
C LEU A 138 1.15 -4.48 -13.20
N ASP A 139 1.00 -4.10 -14.47
CA ASP A 139 1.20 -4.99 -15.61
C ASP A 139 2.64 -5.51 -15.70
N ALA A 140 3.61 -4.61 -15.48
CA ALA A 140 5.02 -4.99 -15.47
C ALA A 140 5.37 -5.92 -14.29
N GLY A 141 4.75 -5.72 -13.11
CA GLY A 141 4.92 -6.58 -11.95
C GLY A 141 4.31 -7.98 -12.13
N LEU A 142 3.19 -8.09 -12.84
CA LEU A 142 2.59 -9.37 -13.19
C LEU A 142 3.37 -10.11 -14.28
N ALA A 143 3.91 -9.38 -15.25
CA ALA A 143 4.74 -9.96 -16.31
C ALA A 143 6.10 -10.48 -15.77
N ASP A 144 6.68 -9.77 -14.78
CA ASP A 144 7.92 -10.16 -14.11
C ASP A 144 7.80 -9.89 -12.59
N PRO A 145 7.27 -10.83 -11.81
CA PRO A 145 7.15 -10.67 -10.36
C PRO A 145 8.51 -10.55 -9.63
N ALA A 146 9.60 -10.97 -10.24
CA ALA A 146 10.92 -10.90 -9.62
C ALA A 146 11.38 -9.45 -9.40
N ARG A 147 10.95 -8.51 -10.24
CA ARG A 147 11.24 -7.08 -10.10
C ARG A 147 10.68 -6.43 -8.83
N LEU A 148 9.64 -7.03 -8.25
CA LEU A 148 8.99 -6.56 -7.01
C LEU A 148 9.39 -7.40 -5.79
N ARG A 149 10.37 -8.31 -5.94
CA ARG A 149 10.93 -9.12 -4.85
C ARG A 149 12.13 -8.42 -4.25
N ILE A 150 12.14 -8.33 -2.94
CA ILE A 150 13.29 -7.83 -2.16
C ILE A 150 13.62 -8.86 -1.08
N PRO A 151 14.84 -8.89 -0.54
CA PRO A 151 15.07 -9.60 0.70
C PRO A 151 14.04 -9.11 1.73
N PRO A 152 13.42 -10.01 2.52
CA PRO A 152 12.57 -9.57 3.62
C PRO A 152 13.41 -8.68 4.52
N ASP A 153 13.20 -7.37 4.39
CA ASP A 153 13.74 -6.46 5.36
C ASP A 153 12.62 -6.23 6.34
N GLY A 154 12.82 -6.51 7.59
CA GLY A 154 11.95 -6.02 8.65
C GLY A 154 11.81 -4.50 8.59
N GLY A 155 11.94 -3.91 7.35
CA GLY A 155 12.34 -2.57 7.05
C GLY A 155 13.65 -2.32 7.80
N ALA A 156 14.56 -1.53 7.42
CA ALA A 156 15.55 -1.05 8.39
C ALA A 156 14.78 -0.39 9.55
N ILE A 157 14.04 -1.26 10.31
CA ILE A 157 13.22 -0.83 11.45
C ILE A 157 14.12 -0.01 12.36
N ASP A 158 15.37 -0.46 12.54
CA ASP A 158 16.36 0.28 13.32
C ASP A 158 16.74 1.61 12.66
N ASP A 159 16.91 1.67 11.34
CA ASP A 159 17.21 2.91 10.63
C ASP A 159 15.98 3.82 10.55
N THR A 160 14.80 3.25 10.35
CA THR A 160 13.53 4.00 10.34
C THR A 160 13.16 4.48 11.74
N ILE A 161 13.34 3.65 12.78
CA ILE A 161 13.17 4.03 14.19
C ILE A 161 14.21 5.10 14.55
N THR A 162 15.45 4.96 14.11
CA THR A 162 16.51 5.94 14.35
C THR A 162 16.20 7.25 13.67
N ALA A 163 15.77 7.24 12.41
CA ALA A 163 15.35 8.44 11.68
C ALA A 163 14.09 9.08 12.29
N PHE A 164 13.12 8.29 12.72
CA PHE A 164 11.92 8.77 13.40
C PHE A 164 12.25 9.37 14.76
N ARG A 165 13.10 8.72 15.57
CA ARG A 165 13.58 9.25 16.85
C ARG A 165 14.32 10.58 16.67
N ALA A 166 15.20 10.68 15.68
CA ALA A 166 15.92 11.92 15.37
C ALA A 166 14.99 13.11 15.07
N VAL A 167 13.79 12.87 14.54
CA VAL A 167 12.79 13.91 14.28
C VAL A 167 11.90 14.17 15.50
N VAL A 168 11.49 13.13 16.21
CA VAL A 168 10.49 13.24 17.30
C VAL A 168 11.12 13.65 18.63
N GLU A 169 12.31 13.15 18.99
CA GLU A 169 12.96 13.48 20.27
C GLU A 169 13.22 14.98 20.47
N PRO A 170 13.69 15.76 19.47
CA PRO A 170 13.82 17.20 19.62
C PRO A 170 12.48 17.92 19.86
N LEU A 171 11.40 17.45 19.23
CA LEU A 171 10.06 18.01 19.40
C LEU A 171 9.50 17.74 20.81
N LEU A 172 9.72 16.54 21.33
CA LEU A 172 9.33 16.18 22.70
C LEU A 172 10.15 16.94 23.75
N ALA A 173 11.45 17.14 23.50
CA ALA A 173 12.32 17.90 24.37
C ALA A 173 11.98 19.41 24.41
N ALA A 174 11.58 19.98 23.27
CA ALA A 174 11.10 21.36 23.19
C ALA A 174 9.78 21.56 23.97
N ARG A 175 8.86 20.57 23.90
CA ARG A 175 7.58 20.62 24.64
C ARG A 175 7.74 20.49 26.15
N ARG A 176 8.78 19.78 26.63
CA ARG A 176 9.10 19.67 28.08
C ARG A 176 9.73 20.93 28.66
N ARG A 177 10.39 21.77 27.85
CA ARG A 177 11.00 23.03 28.27
C ARG A 177 10.02 24.20 28.39
N ASN A 178 8.84 24.06 27.77
CA ASN A 178 7.77 25.06 27.76
C ASN A 178 6.66 24.78 28.81
N ARG A 179 6.89 23.86 29.73
CA ARG A 179 6.06 23.61 30.92
C ARG A 179 6.85 23.88 32.18
#